data_a9c03dcae14a7bfa3c8f6d6c73d90b0c
#
_entry.id   a9c03dcae14a7bfa3c8f6d6c73d90b0c
#
_cell.length_a   1.000
_cell.length_b   1.000
_cell.length_c   1.000
_cell.angle_alpha   90.00
_cell.angle_beta   90.00
_cell.angle_gamma   90.00
#
_symmetry.space_group_name_H-M   'P 1'
#
loop_
_entity.id
_entity.type
_entity.pdbx_description
1 polymer ?
#
loop_
_entity_poly.entity_id
_entity_poly.type
_entity_poly.pdbx_seq_one_letter_code
_entity_poly.pdbx_strand_id
1 'polypeptide(L)'
;MFCNLKKFTNWEYWPSFMFYIPVVPYALYLAVKSRSFGFFSAVNPAIEGSGNGLESKYDTVLLVPKKYSPKTIFIEKGTKIASILLKISSQNIVFPLIIKPDVGFRGLLVKKINSEKELSQYIQKYNSINLIVQEFINLKKECGIFYYRIPGEKEGTITSITLKKYLTVLGDGKSTLLELIRNNKRAKIYIELISELNKDKLQTVPFKNEEIILTVIGNHSKGTQFINGNHLITPKLTTILDKLNKNIKGWYYGRVDIKYNNFNELLEGENFKIIEINGIISEPTHIYDPSKGTYFSALKTIKNHWKIIYEIGIHNKKLNNINYTNLSYLINLYFSYKKYLTEIKKLNATYPI
;
A
#
# COMPACT_ATOMS: atom_id res chain seq x y z
N MET A 1 -11.71 15.60 24.65
CA MET A 1 -11.66 14.35 25.43
C MET A 1 -12.28 13.15 24.70
N PHE A 2 -13.41 13.28 24.00
CA PHE A 2 -14.09 12.17 23.29
C PHE A 2 -13.36 11.58 22.06
N CYS A 3 -12.42 12.31 21.47
CA CYS A 3 -11.67 11.82 20.29
C CYS A 3 -10.68 10.69 20.64
N ASN A 4 -10.21 10.61 21.89
CA ASN A 4 -9.29 9.57 22.33
C ASN A 4 -9.97 8.22 22.64
N LEU A 5 -11.23 8.22 23.06
CA LEU A 5 -11.96 6.99 23.38
C LEU A 5 -12.19 6.09 22.16
N LYS A 6 -12.45 6.68 20.97
CA LYS A 6 -12.60 5.89 19.73
C LYS A 6 -11.33 5.13 19.32
N LYS A 7 -10.15 5.65 19.66
CA LYS A 7 -8.88 4.96 19.40
C LYS A 7 -8.73 3.68 20.22
N PHE A 8 -9.37 3.59 21.37
CA PHE A 8 -9.34 2.39 22.23
C PHE A 8 -10.45 1.39 21.91
N THR A 9 -11.63 1.87 21.51
CA THR A 9 -12.80 1.01 21.28
C THR A 9 -12.91 0.47 19.85
N ASN A 10 -12.21 1.09 18.90
CA ASN A 10 -12.23 0.68 17.49
C ASN A 10 -10.87 0.15 17.06
N TRP A 11 -10.81 -1.15 16.74
CA TRP A 11 -9.60 -1.85 16.30
C TRP A 11 -8.99 -1.25 15.01
N GLU A 12 -9.74 -0.49 14.22
CA GLU A 12 -9.26 0.26 13.06
C GLU A 12 -8.05 1.15 13.42
N TYR A 13 -8.01 1.68 14.65
CA TYR A 13 -6.99 2.61 15.13
C TYR A 13 -5.97 1.98 16.09
N TRP A 14 -6.07 0.68 16.34
CA TRP A 14 -5.17 0.03 17.29
C TRP A 14 -3.74 -0.05 16.74
N PRO A 15 -2.73 0.04 17.62
CA PRO A 15 -1.36 -0.28 17.24
C PRO A 15 -1.29 -1.71 16.69
N SER A 16 -0.55 -1.89 15.60
CA SER A 16 -0.48 -3.20 14.91
C SER A 16 -0.09 -4.33 15.86
N PHE A 17 0.84 -4.10 16.81
CA PHE A 17 1.24 -5.14 17.76
C PHE A 17 0.07 -5.63 18.62
N MET A 18 -0.79 -4.73 19.13
CA MET A 18 -1.97 -5.12 19.91
C MET A 18 -2.99 -5.90 19.07
N PHE A 19 -3.16 -5.47 17.82
CA PHE A 19 -4.08 -6.13 16.90
C PHE A 19 -3.67 -7.60 16.64
N TYR A 20 -2.36 -7.88 16.48
CA TYR A 20 -1.86 -9.20 16.07
C TYR A 20 -1.53 -10.16 17.20
N ILE A 21 -1.42 -9.74 18.46
CA ILE A 21 -1.08 -10.61 19.61
C ILE A 21 -1.87 -11.94 19.60
N PRO A 22 -3.20 -11.97 19.41
CA PRO A 22 -3.96 -13.21 19.46
C PRO A 22 -3.66 -14.20 18.31
N VAL A 23 -3.02 -13.73 17.23
CA VAL A 23 -2.65 -14.58 16.09
C VAL A 23 -1.25 -15.17 16.23
N VAL A 24 -0.39 -14.58 17.08
CA VAL A 24 1.00 -15.02 17.28
C VAL A 24 1.11 -16.51 17.65
N PRO A 25 0.32 -17.06 18.59
CA PRO A 25 0.41 -18.49 18.91
C PRO A 25 0.14 -19.40 17.70
N TYR A 26 -0.79 -19.01 16.82
CA TYR A 26 -1.07 -19.76 15.60
C TYR A 26 0.09 -19.68 14.59
N ALA A 27 0.69 -18.50 14.42
CA ALA A 27 1.86 -18.33 13.56
C ALA A 27 3.05 -19.17 14.06
N LEU A 28 3.28 -19.23 15.39
CA LEU A 28 4.28 -20.09 16.00
C LEU A 28 3.99 -21.58 15.78
N TYR A 29 2.73 -22.00 15.94
CA TYR A 29 2.32 -23.37 15.60
C TYR A 29 2.67 -23.73 14.14
N LEU A 30 2.41 -22.85 13.20
CA LEU A 30 2.75 -23.09 11.79
C LEU A 30 4.27 -23.13 11.56
N ALA A 31 5.05 -22.33 12.28
CA ALA A 31 6.51 -22.37 12.23
C ALA A 31 7.05 -23.72 12.73
N VAL A 32 6.54 -24.22 13.84
CA VAL A 32 6.89 -25.57 14.35
C VAL A 32 6.49 -26.64 13.35
N LYS A 33 5.26 -26.57 12.81
CA LYS A 33 4.74 -27.53 11.82
C LYS A 33 5.56 -27.54 10.53
N SER A 34 6.07 -26.40 10.09
CA SER A 34 6.96 -26.30 8.91
C SER A 34 8.41 -26.69 9.20
N ARG A 35 8.77 -26.88 10.49
CA ARG A 35 10.14 -27.06 10.99
C ARG A 35 11.06 -25.88 10.61
N SER A 36 10.49 -24.67 10.48
CA SER A 36 11.25 -23.47 10.14
C SER A 36 10.50 -22.19 10.53
N PHE A 37 11.18 -21.28 11.20
CA PHE A 37 10.66 -19.94 11.43
C PHE A 37 10.60 -19.08 10.15
N GLY A 38 11.34 -19.48 9.10
CA GLY A 38 11.41 -18.79 7.82
C GLY A 38 10.46 -19.33 6.73
N PHE A 39 9.47 -20.18 7.06
CA PHE A 39 8.61 -20.81 6.06
C PHE A 39 7.90 -19.81 5.12
N PHE A 40 7.60 -18.63 5.61
CA PHE A 40 6.96 -17.56 4.86
C PHE A 40 7.86 -16.94 3.78
N SER A 41 9.19 -17.08 3.88
CA SER A 41 10.12 -16.53 2.91
C SER A 41 10.09 -17.24 1.54
N ALA A 42 9.48 -18.42 1.47
CA ALA A 42 9.31 -19.14 0.22
C ALA A 42 7.98 -18.84 -0.51
N VAL A 43 7.18 -17.90 0.00
CA VAL A 43 5.83 -17.63 -0.53
C VAL A 43 5.88 -16.94 -1.89
N ASN A 44 6.69 -15.90 -2.03
CA ASN A 44 6.83 -15.12 -3.26
C ASN A 44 8.30 -15.07 -3.71
N PRO A 45 8.81 -16.10 -4.38
CA PRO A 45 10.23 -16.13 -4.78
C PRO A 45 10.63 -15.01 -5.76
N ALA A 46 9.68 -14.36 -6.43
CA ALA A 46 9.95 -13.22 -7.29
C ALA A 46 10.21 -11.89 -6.54
N ILE A 47 9.90 -11.85 -5.26
CA ILE A 47 10.04 -10.63 -4.44
C ILE A 47 11.04 -10.90 -3.32
N GLU A 48 11.98 -10.01 -3.13
CA GLU A 48 12.95 -10.11 -2.04
C GLU A 48 12.24 -10.28 -0.69
N GLY A 49 12.68 -11.25 0.11
CA GLY A 49 12.06 -11.60 1.37
C GLY A 49 10.56 -11.95 1.29
N SER A 50 10.08 -12.35 0.10
CA SER A 50 8.66 -12.60 -0.19
C SER A 50 7.77 -11.36 -0.02
N GLY A 51 8.33 -10.16 0.01
CA GLY A 51 7.59 -8.91 0.25
C GLY A 51 7.33 -8.66 1.72
N ASN A 52 8.40 -8.62 2.52
CA ASN A 52 8.38 -8.41 3.97
C ASN A 52 8.48 -6.94 4.41
N GLY A 53 8.47 -5.98 3.45
CA GLY A 53 8.49 -4.54 3.69
C GLY A 53 9.83 -3.86 3.40
N LEU A 54 10.86 -4.59 3.00
CA LEU A 54 12.15 -4.06 2.52
C LEU A 54 12.36 -4.23 1.01
N GLU A 55 11.41 -4.84 0.35
CA GLU A 55 11.43 -5.00 -1.10
C GLU A 55 11.46 -3.66 -1.84
N SER A 56 12.21 -3.63 -2.94
CA SER A 56 12.22 -2.50 -3.88
C SER A 56 10.85 -2.38 -4.56
N LYS A 57 10.24 -1.20 -4.50
CA LYS A 57 9.00 -0.88 -5.24
C LYS A 57 9.25 -0.82 -6.74
N TYR A 58 10.45 -0.44 -7.14
CA TYR A 58 10.84 -0.47 -8.54
C TYR A 58 10.82 -1.90 -9.08
N ASP A 59 11.49 -2.82 -8.38
CA ASP A 59 11.56 -4.22 -8.81
C ASP A 59 10.17 -4.87 -8.81
N THR A 60 9.35 -4.61 -7.79
CA THR A 60 7.99 -5.16 -7.75
C THR A 60 7.09 -4.62 -8.87
N VAL A 61 7.22 -3.35 -9.24
CA VAL A 61 6.43 -2.80 -10.36
C VAL A 61 6.87 -3.34 -11.72
N LEU A 62 8.15 -3.70 -11.87
CA LEU A 62 8.67 -4.33 -13.09
C LEU A 62 8.11 -5.74 -13.33
N LEU A 63 7.64 -6.42 -12.28
CA LEU A 63 6.95 -7.71 -12.42
C LEU A 63 5.60 -7.57 -13.12
N VAL A 64 4.97 -6.39 -13.03
CA VAL A 64 3.66 -6.13 -13.65
C VAL A 64 3.80 -5.92 -15.15
N PRO A 65 2.98 -6.57 -15.99
CA PRO A 65 3.00 -6.30 -17.42
C PRO A 65 2.83 -4.80 -17.73
N LYS A 66 3.66 -4.28 -18.65
CA LYS A 66 3.72 -2.83 -19.00
C LYS A 66 2.34 -2.21 -19.31
N LYS A 67 1.42 -2.99 -19.90
CA LYS A 67 0.04 -2.54 -20.16
C LYS A 67 -0.66 -2.06 -18.87
N TYR A 68 -0.41 -2.71 -17.76
CA TYR A 68 -1.10 -2.49 -16.48
C TYR A 68 -0.27 -1.71 -15.45
N SER A 69 1.03 -1.54 -15.67
CA SER A 69 1.90 -0.76 -14.77
C SER A 69 2.02 0.70 -15.22
N PRO A 70 2.19 1.65 -14.29
CA PRO A 70 2.60 3.00 -14.62
C PRO A 70 4.06 3.01 -15.08
N LYS A 71 4.43 3.96 -15.95
CA LYS A 71 5.84 4.23 -16.26
C LYS A 71 6.56 4.60 -14.98
N THR A 72 7.69 3.96 -14.72
CA THR A 72 8.44 4.12 -13.46
C THR A 72 9.92 4.14 -13.74
N ILE A 73 10.65 5.06 -13.11
CA ILE A 73 12.11 5.13 -13.15
C ILE A 73 12.68 5.05 -11.75
N PHE A 74 13.82 4.39 -11.63
CA PHE A 74 14.62 4.31 -10.42
C PHE A 74 15.62 5.47 -10.35
N ILE A 75 15.70 6.08 -9.19
CA ILE A 75 16.60 7.18 -8.87
C ILE A 75 17.50 6.72 -7.72
N GLU A 76 18.74 6.44 -8.03
CA GLU A 76 19.74 6.11 -7.04
C GLU A 76 20.05 7.33 -6.17
N LYS A 77 20.29 7.12 -4.88
CA LYS A 77 20.71 8.19 -3.96
C LYS A 77 21.92 8.94 -4.52
N GLY A 78 21.96 10.24 -4.34
CA GLY A 78 23.03 11.09 -4.87
C GLY A 78 22.91 11.47 -6.35
N THR A 79 21.89 10.99 -7.07
CA THR A 79 21.70 11.32 -8.49
C THR A 79 21.40 12.81 -8.66
N LYS A 80 22.12 13.48 -9.59
CA LYS A 80 21.93 14.90 -9.91
C LYS A 80 20.60 15.13 -10.61
N ILE A 81 19.94 16.26 -10.31
CA ILE A 81 18.62 16.62 -10.87
C ILE A 81 18.59 16.62 -12.40
N ALA A 82 19.63 17.09 -13.07
CA ALA A 82 19.71 17.07 -14.54
C ALA A 82 19.59 15.65 -15.10
N SER A 83 20.27 14.66 -14.49
CA SER A 83 20.19 13.25 -14.91
C SER A 83 18.80 12.66 -14.64
N ILE A 84 18.13 13.10 -13.57
CA ILE A 84 16.75 12.69 -13.26
C ILE A 84 15.79 13.21 -14.33
N LEU A 85 15.90 14.48 -14.72
CA LEU A 85 15.07 15.10 -15.75
C LEU A 85 15.26 14.41 -17.12
N LEU A 86 16.51 14.05 -17.46
CA LEU A 86 16.79 13.27 -18.68
C LEU A 86 16.11 11.90 -18.64
N LYS A 87 16.16 11.18 -17.51
CA LYS A 87 15.46 9.90 -17.36
C LYS A 87 13.94 10.05 -17.46
N ILE A 88 13.35 11.10 -16.85
CA ILE A 88 11.91 11.40 -16.93
C ILE A 88 11.51 11.61 -18.38
N SER A 89 12.24 12.44 -19.12
CA SER A 89 12.00 12.75 -20.54
C SER A 89 12.13 11.50 -21.42
N SER A 90 13.17 10.69 -21.22
CA SER A 90 13.41 9.46 -22.02
C SER A 90 12.32 8.42 -21.89
N GLN A 91 11.61 8.41 -20.78
CA GLN A 91 10.46 7.52 -20.54
C GLN A 91 9.11 8.18 -20.88
N ASN A 92 9.12 9.41 -21.41
CA ASN A 92 7.90 10.19 -21.67
C ASN A 92 6.98 10.25 -20.43
N ILE A 93 7.57 10.47 -19.25
CA ILE A 93 6.80 10.78 -18.03
C ILE A 93 6.60 12.29 -17.99
N VAL A 94 5.38 12.73 -17.72
CA VAL A 94 5.02 14.16 -17.69
C VAL A 94 4.52 14.57 -16.31
N PHE A 95 4.62 15.88 -16.00
CA PHE A 95 3.99 16.42 -14.80
C PHE A 95 2.46 16.51 -14.96
N PRO A 96 1.68 16.27 -13.89
CA PRO A 96 2.16 15.87 -12.57
C PRO A 96 2.67 14.41 -12.55
N LEU A 97 3.62 14.15 -11.65
CA LEU A 97 4.15 12.80 -11.40
C LEU A 97 4.11 12.44 -9.91
N ILE A 98 4.33 11.18 -9.57
CA ILE A 98 4.51 10.74 -8.19
C ILE A 98 5.98 10.46 -7.93
N ILE A 99 6.50 10.95 -6.81
CA ILE A 99 7.81 10.58 -6.27
C ILE A 99 7.63 9.93 -4.90
N LYS A 100 8.40 8.88 -4.64
CA LYS A 100 8.35 8.15 -3.38
C LYS A 100 9.63 7.38 -3.12
N PRO A 101 9.97 7.03 -1.86
CA PRO A 101 11.07 6.11 -1.57
C PRO A 101 10.87 4.77 -2.28
N ASP A 102 11.96 4.20 -2.79
CA ASP A 102 11.94 2.87 -3.41
C ASP A 102 11.54 1.81 -2.39
N VAL A 103 12.19 1.77 -1.23
CA VAL A 103 11.71 1.02 -0.06
C VAL A 103 10.80 1.94 0.74
N GLY A 104 9.51 1.69 0.69
CA GLY A 104 8.50 2.63 1.20
C GLY A 104 7.79 2.16 2.45
N PHE A 105 7.20 3.09 3.19
CA PHE A 105 6.53 2.83 4.45
C PHE A 105 5.22 3.59 4.58
N ARG A 106 4.08 2.90 4.48
CA ARG A 106 2.72 3.44 4.77
C ARG A 106 2.45 4.84 4.20
N GLY A 107 2.97 5.15 2.99
CA GLY A 107 2.82 6.45 2.34
C GLY A 107 3.72 7.57 2.89
N LEU A 108 4.76 7.25 3.69
CA LEU A 108 5.77 8.24 4.09
C LEU A 108 6.55 8.71 2.86
N LEU A 109 6.81 10.02 2.80
CA LEU A 109 7.54 10.69 1.74
C LEU A 109 6.95 10.49 0.31
N VAL A 110 5.70 10.03 0.20
CA VAL A 110 5.00 9.98 -1.09
C VAL A 110 4.48 11.37 -1.41
N LYS A 111 4.84 11.90 -2.58
CA LYS A 111 4.39 13.23 -3.01
C LYS A 111 4.00 13.27 -4.48
N LYS A 112 2.91 13.97 -4.78
CA LYS A 112 2.56 14.41 -6.12
C LYS A 112 3.37 15.67 -6.43
N ILE A 113 4.08 15.67 -7.54
CA ILE A 113 4.95 16.75 -8.00
C ILE A 113 4.35 17.34 -9.27
N ASN A 114 4.13 18.66 -9.29
CA ASN A 114 3.45 19.33 -10.39
C ASN A 114 4.40 20.09 -11.33
N SER A 115 5.68 20.26 -10.92
CA SER A 115 6.66 21.03 -11.71
C SER A 115 8.10 20.57 -11.43
N GLU A 116 9.02 20.93 -12.33
CA GLU A 116 10.47 20.71 -12.14
C GLU A 116 11.00 21.40 -10.88
N LYS A 117 10.47 22.58 -10.55
CA LYS A 117 10.84 23.30 -9.33
C LYS A 117 10.51 22.50 -8.07
N GLU A 118 9.29 21.93 -8.02
CA GLU A 118 8.89 21.05 -6.91
C GLU A 118 9.74 19.79 -6.86
N LEU A 119 10.07 19.20 -8.02
CA LEU A 119 10.95 18.03 -8.10
C LEU A 119 12.34 18.35 -7.54
N SER A 120 12.95 19.46 -7.97
CA SER A 120 14.25 19.89 -7.50
C SER A 120 14.28 20.08 -5.99
N GLN A 121 13.26 20.75 -5.43
CA GLN A 121 13.12 20.93 -4.00
C GLN A 121 12.97 19.60 -3.24
N TYR A 122 12.23 18.65 -3.80
CA TYR A 122 12.06 17.33 -3.20
C TYR A 122 13.40 16.55 -3.22
N ILE A 123 14.08 16.50 -4.35
CA ILE A 123 15.37 15.81 -4.49
C ILE A 123 16.42 16.42 -3.54
N GLN A 124 16.50 17.75 -3.43
CA GLN A 124 17.41 18.40 -2.50
C GLN A 124 17.23 17.92 -1.04
N LYS A 125 15.99 17.66 -0.64
CA LYS A 125 15.66 17.24 0.72
C LYS A 125 15.90 15.74 0.97
N TYR A 126 15.69 14.88 -0.05
CA TYR A 126 15.62 13.43 0.12
C TYR A 126 16.62 12.65 -0.72
N ASN A 127 17.69 13.29 -1.20
CA ASN A 127 18.71 12.68 -2.05
C ASN A 127 19.61 11.64 -1.33
N SER A 128 19.45 11.48 -0.03
CA SER A 128 20.18 10.49 0.78
C SER A 128 19.63 9.06 0.66
N ILE A 129 18.45 8.90 0.06
CA ILE A 129 17.78 7.60 -0.10
C ILE A 129 17.44 7.32 -1.57
N ASN A 130 17.30 6.04 -1.91
CA ASN A 130 16.81 5.64 -3.22
C ASN A 130 15.33 6.00 -3.38
N LEU A 131 15.00 6.54 -4.55
CA LEU A 131 13.65 7.01 -4.87
C LEU A 131 13.16 6.36 -6.17
N ILE A 132 11.85 6.37 -6.36
CA ILE A 132 11.24 6.12 -7.66
C ILE A 132 10.41 7.32 -8.08
N VAL A 133 10.46 7.63 -9.36
CA VAL A 133 9.53 8.54 -10.03
C VAL A 133 8.58 7.71 -10.88
N GLN A 134 7.30 7.98 -10.72
CA GLN A 134 6.24 7.22 -11.36
C GLN A 134 5.23 8.15 -12.03
N GLU A 135 4.76 7.75 -13.19
CA GLU A 135 3.64 8.40 -13.89
C GLU A 135 2.45 8.60 -12.95
N PHE A 136 1.88 9.80 -12.94
CA PHE A 136 0.65 10.06 -12.19
C PHE A 136 -0.55 9.47 -12.92
N ILE A 137 -1.19 8.49 -12.32
CA ILE A 137 -2.39 7.85 -12.87
C ILE A 137 -3.62 8.63 -12.46
N ASN A 138 -4.20 9.35 -13.44
CA ASN A 138 -5.39 10.19 -13.24
C ASN A 138 -6.68 9.36 -13.33
N LEU A 139 -6.77 8.27 -12.55
CA LEU A 139 -7.99 7.48 -12.36
C LEU A 139 -8.56 7.79 -10.97
N LYS A 140 -9.87 7.99 -10.88
CA LYS A 140 -10.54 8.59 -9.72
C LYS A 140 -10.62 7.69 -8.50
N LYS A 141 -10.73 6.37 -8.72
CA LYS A 141 -10.97 5.37 -7.66
C LYS A 141 -9.73 4.52 -7.42
N GLU A 142 -9.62 3.98 -6.22
CA GLU A 142 -8.56 3.07 -5.84
C GLU A 142 -9.13 1.92 -5.03
N CYS A 143 -8.65 0.70 -5.29
CA CYS A 143 -8.94 -0.46 -4.47
C CYS A 143 -7.70 -1.31 -4.25
N GLY A 144 -7.68 -2.06 -3.15
CA GLY A 144 -6.75 -3.14 -2.91
C GLY A 144 -7.45 -4.48 -3.12
N ILE A 145 -6.92 -5.34 -3.97
CA ILE A 145 -7.42 -6.70 -4.16
C ILE A 145 -6.40 -7.68 -3.62
N PHE A 146 -6.82 -8.51 -2.68
CA PHE A 146 -5.98 -9.55 -2.13
C PHE A 146 -6.22 -10.86 -2.88
N TYR A 147 -5.13 -11.38 -3.44
CA TYR A 147 -5.15 -12.57 -4.28
C TYR A 147 -4.09 -13.57 -3.82
N TYR A 148 -4.38 -14.86 -3.94
CA TYR A 148 -3.38 -15.90 -3.81
C TYR A 148 -3.63 -17.03 -4.79
N ARG A 149 -2.58 -17.81 -5.07
CA ARG A 149 -2.64 -19.05 -5.83
C ARG A 149 -1.66 -20.07 -5.24
N ILE A 150 -2.13 -21.27 -4.95
CA ILE A 150 -1.26 -22.35 -4.50
C ILE A 150 -0.37 -22.80 -5.67
N PRO A 151 0.96 -22.92 -5.47
CA PRO A 151 1.85 -23.43 -6.51
C PRO A 151 1.40 -24.81 -7.02
N GLY A 152 1.29 -24.96 -8.35
CA GLY A 152 0.76 -26.15 -9.00
C GLY A 152 -0.73 -26.06 -9.35
N GLU A 153 -1.51 -25.18 -8.74
CA GLU A 153 -2.90 -24.98 -9.10
C GLU A 153 -3.05 -24.06 -10.34
N LYS A 154 -4.10 -24.31 -11.10
CA LYS A 154 -4.40 -23.54 -12.33
C LYS A 154 -5.00 -22.18 -12.06
N GLU A 155 -5.81 -22.08 -11.00
CA GLU A 155 -6.59 -20.92 -10.63
C GLU A 155 -6.21 -20.43 -9.23
N GLY A 156 -6.34 -19.15 -9.01
CA GLY A 156 -6.16 -18.54 -7.71
C GLY A 156 -7.49 -18.12 -7.07
N THR A 157 -7.39 -17.42 -5.96
CA THR A 157 -8.54 -16.99 -5.19
C THR A 157 -8.38 -15.54 -4.74
N ILE A 158 -9.42 -14.74 -4.93
CA ILE A 158 -9.53 -13.41 -4.32
C ILE A 158 -10.14 -13.58 -2.93
N THR A 159 -9.43 -13.15 -1.90
CA THR A 159 -9.88 -13.23 -0.50
C THR A 159 -10.43 -11.92 0.02
N SER A 160 -10.11 -10.81 -0.64
CA SER A 160 -10.48 -9.48 -0.17
C SER A 160 -10.50 -8.46 -1.30
N ILE A 161 -11.51 -7.61 -1.30
CA ILE A 161 -11.52 -6.33 -2.01
C ILE A 161 -11.73 -5.23 -0.97
N THR A 162 -10.82 -4.26 -0.98
CA THR A 162 -10.92 -3.05 -0.15
C THR A 162 -11.05 -1.85 -1.05
N LEU A 163 -12.19 -1.18 -1.00
CA LEU A 163 -12.38 0.10 -1.67
C LEU A 163 -11.76 1.21 -0.81
N LYS A 164 -11.00 2.10 -1.43
CA LYS A 164 -10.33 3.21 -0.75
C LYS A 164 -11.10 4.50 -0.99
N LYS A 165 -11.71 5.05 0.06
CA LYS A 165 -12.36 6.35 0.02
C LYS A 165 -11.43 7.40 0.60
N TYR A 166 -10.97 8.31 -0.26
CA TYR A 166 -10.11 9.41 0.17
C TYR A 166 -10.81 10.28 1.22
N LEU A 167 -10.01 10.90 2.08
CA LEU A 167 -10.54 11.81 3.08
C LEU A 167 -10.97 13.10 2.39
N THR A 168 -12.26 13.41 2.46
CA THR A 168 -12.88 14.58 1.85
C THR A 168 -13.71 15.36 2.86
N VAL A 169 -13.93 16.64 2.60
CA VAL A 169 -14.93 17.49 3.23
C VAL A 169 -15.80 18.13 2.14
N LEU A 170 -17.04 18.44 2.51
CA LEU A 170 -17.96 19.18 1.63
C LEU A 170 -18.01 20.63 2.07
N GLY A 171 -17.86 21.55 1.12
CA GLY A 171 -18.05 22.96 1.31
C GLY A 171 -19.51 23.28 1.69
N ASP A 172 -19.71 24.24 2.57
CA ASP A 172 -21.00 24.76 2.96
C ASP A 172 -21.26 26.18 2.42
N GLY A 173 -20.25 26.77 1.76
CA GLY A 173 -20.29 28.14 1.23
C GLY A 173 -20.10 29.22 2.29
N LYS A 174 -19.73 28.87 3.53
CA LYS A 174 -19.60 29.81 4.66
C LYS A 174 -18.35 29.56 5.50
N SER A 175 -18.06 28.29 5.83
CA SER A 175 -16.93 27.92 6.68
C SER A 175 -15.63 27.83 5.89
N THR A 176 -14.54 28.20 6.53
CA THR A 176 -13.19 27.96 5.99
C THR A 176 -12.89 26.47 5.90
N LEU A 177 -11.95 26.09 5.04
CA LEU A 177 -11.50 24.70 4.93
C LEU A 177 -11.03 24.16 6.29
N LEU A 178 -10.35 24.97 7.10
CA LEU A 178 -9.91 24.58 8.44
C LEU A 178 -11.09 24.27 9.38
N GLU A 179 -12.15 25.06 9.34
CA GLU A 179 -13.38 24.81 10.13
C GLU A 179 -14.08 23.54 9.67
N LEU A 180 -14.20 23.32 8.35
CA LEU A 180 -14.75 22.09 7.79
C LEU A 180 -13.95 20.85 8.23
N ILE A 181 -12.61 20.92 8.25
CA ILE A 181 -11.72 19.86 8.75
C ILE A 181 -11.98 19.60 10.25
N ARG A 182 -12.05 20.65 11.06
CA ARG A 182 -12.30 20.55 12.52
C ARG A 182 -13.67 19.94 12.84
N ASN A 183 -14.67 20.20 12.03
CA ASN A 183 -16.03 19.70 12.21
C ASN A 183 -16.23 18.28 11.64
N ASN A 184 -15.37 17.82 10.74
CA ASN A 184 -15.45 16.47 10.21
C ASN A 184 -14.86 15.44 11.21
N LYS A 185 -15.66 14.47 11.62
CA LYS A 185 -15.29 13.47 12.64
C LYS A 185 -14.03 12.68 12.32
N ARG A 186 -13.78 12.35 11.03
CA ARG A 186 -12.60 11.60 10.59
C ARG A 186 -11.42 12.53 10.35
N ALA A 187 -11.61 13.64 9.66
CA ALA A 187 -10.55 14.59 9.36
C ALA A 187 -9.91 15.16 10.64
N LYS A 188 -10.71 15.39 11.68
CA LYS A 188 -10.23 15.84 13.00
C LYS A 188 -9.19 14.90 13.63
N ILE A 189 -9.25 13.59 13.36
CA ILE A 189 -8.27 12.62 13.88
C ILE A 189 -6.87 12.87 13.28
N TYR A 190 -6.83 13.38 12.06
CA TYR A 190 -5.62 13.65 11.27
C TYR A 190 -5.33 15.12 11.08
N ILE A 191 -5.87 15.99 11.93
CA ILE A 191 -5.90 17.44 11.73
C ILE A 191 -4.52 18.06 11.49
N GLU A 192 -3.50 17.64 12.23
CA GLU A 192 -2.13 18.15 12.10
C GLU A 192 -1.58 17.86 10.70
N LEU A 193 -1.65 16.58 10.27
CA LEU A 193 -1.23 16.15 8.96
C LEU A 193 -2.00 16.85 7.83
N ILE A 194 -3.33 16.87 7.93
CA ILE A 194 -4.20 17.41 6.89
C ILE A 194 -4.05 18.93 6.78
N SER A 195 -3.87 19.63 7.90
CA SER A 195 -3.61 21.05 7.88
C SER A 195 -2.27 21.40 7.22
N GLU A 196 -1.22 20.61 7.48
CA GLU A 196 0.06 20.80 6.81
C GLU A 196 -0.03 20.55 5.29
N LEU A 197 -0.72 19.47 4.88
CA LEU A 197 -0.90 19.15 3.46
C LEU A 197 -1.72 20.20 2.68
N ASN A 198 -2.55 20.96 3.36
CA ASN A 198 -3.47 21.94 2.75
C ASN A 198 -3.22 23.36 3.24
N LYS A 199 -2.04 23.66 3.80
CA LYS A 199 -1.74 24.92 4.48
C LYS A 199 -2.10 26.19 3.67
N ASP A 200 -1.86 26.13 2.36
CA ASP A 200 -2.11 27.27 1.46
C ASP A 200 -3.61 27.51 1.19
N LYS A 201 -4.47 26.55 1.56
CA LYS A 201 -5.92 26.57 1.30
C LYS A 201 -6.77 26.64 2.58
N LEU A 202 -6.16 26.59 3.76
CA LEU A 202 -6.90 26.46 5.03
C LEU A 202 -7.89 27.61 5.26
N GLN A 203 -7.60 28.81 4.79
CA GLN A 203 -8.42 30.02 4.95
C GLN A 203 -9.41 30.24 3.79
N THR A 204 -9.40 29.38 2.76
CA THR A 204 -10.38 29.48 1.68
C THR A 204 -11.75 29.00 2.15
N VAL A 205 -12.81 29.58 1.61
CA VAL A 205 -14.19 29.17 1.82
C VAL A 205 -14.65 28.39 0.59
N PRO A 206 -14.74 27.05 0.64
CA PRO A 206 -15.20 26.25 -0.48
C PRO A 206 -16.67 26.53 -0.81
N PHE A 207 -17.04 26.44 -2.10
CA PHE A 207 -18.44 26.59 -2.52
C PHE A 207 -19.33 25.53 -1.87
N LYS A 208 -20.62 25.87 -1.75
CA LYS A 208 -21.62 24.90 -1.23
C LYS A 208 -21.63 23.65 -2.10
N ASN A 209 -21.56 22.46 -1.45
CA ASN A 209 -21.48 21.15 -2.08
C ASN A 209 -20.17 20.87 -2.89
N GLU A 210 -19.18 21.75 -2.82
CA GLU A 210 -17.86 21.45 -3.38
C GLU A 210 -17.17 20.36 -2.57
N GLU A 211 -16.76 19.27 -3.23
CA GLU A 211 -16.02 18.19 -2.59
C GLU A 211 -14.51 18.49 -2.62
N ILE A 212 -13.93 18.70 -1.43
CA ILE A 212 -12.49 18.94 -1.29
C ILE A 212 -11.80 17.66 -0.85
N ILE A 213 -10.94 17.12 -1.71
CA ILE A 213 -10.08 15.98 -1.37
C ILE A 213 -8.89 16.50 -0.55
N LEU A 214 -8.82 16.08 0.71
CA LEU A 214 -7.79 16.53 1.65
C LEU A 214 -6.45 15.79 1.47
N THR A 215 -6.49 14.55 0.93
CA THR A 215 -5.30 13.77 0.58
C THR A 215 -5.61 12.81 -0.55
N VAL A 216 -4.66 12.67 -1.48
CA VAL A 216 -4.74 11.71 -2.61
C VAL A 216 -3.98 10.41 -2.34
N ILE A 217 -3.46 10.23 -1.12
CA ILE A 217 -2.69 9.05 -0.72
C ILE A 217 -3.65 8.02 -0.14
N GLY A 218 -3.84 6.92 -0.86
CA GLY A 218 -4.75 5.81 -0.51
C GLY A 218 -4.27 4.97 0.68
N ASN A 219 -3.81 5.61 1.76
CA ASN A 219 -3.35 4.93 2.97
C ASN A 219 -4.16 5.34 4.20
N HIS A 220 -4.47 4.35 5.05
CA HIS A 220 -5.22 4.55 6.29
C HIS A 220 -4.53 5.55 7.23
N SER A 221 -3.20 5.51 7.35
CA SER A 221 -2.41 6.44 8.18
C SER A 221 -2.50 7.91 7.72
N LYS A 222 -2.98 8.14 6.50
CA LYS A 222 -3.22 9.46 5.91
C LYS A 222 -4.71 9.84 5.87
N GLY A 223 -5.56 9.08 6.59
CA GLY A 223 -6.99 9.35 6.73
C GLY A 223 -7.91 8.67 5.73
N THR A 224 -7.39 7.98 4.71
CA THR A 224 -8.20 7.20 3.77
C THR A 224 -9.04 6.16 4.53
N GLN A 225 -10.33 6.08 4.23
CA GLN A 225 -11.22 5.07 4.77
C GLN A 225 -11.16 3.82 3.92
N PHE A 226 -11.00 2.67 4.58
CA PHE A 226 -11.10 1.37 3.95
C PHE A 226 -12.52 0.83 4.08
N ILE A 227 -13.12 0.47 2.95
CA ILE A 227 -14.49 -0.03 2.86
C ILE A 227 -14.44 -1.46 2.35
N ASN A 228 -15.14 -2.35 3.02
CA ASN A 228 -15.25 -3.74 2.62
C ASN A 228 -16.03 -3.86 1.30
N GLY A 229 -15.33 -4.25 0.24
CA GLY A 229 -15.83 -4.47 -1.10
C GLY A 229 -15.97 -5.94 -1.49
N ASN A 230 -15.96 -6.88 -0.53
CA ASN A 230 -15.97 -8.33 -0.84
C ASN A 230 -17.19 -8.79 -1.63
N HIS A 231 -18.31 -8.05 -1.58
CA HIS A 231 -19.48 -8.30 -2.41
C HIS A 231 -19.23 -8.12 -3.92
N LEU A 232 -18.11 -7.50 -4.29
CA LEU A 232 -17.66 -7.32 -5.68
C LEU A 232 -16.78 -8.47 -6.19
N ILE A 233 -16.48 -9.47 -5.36
CA ILE A 233 -15.73 -10.65 -5.78
C ILE A 233 -16.61 -11.47 -6.71
N THR A 234 -16.13 -11.68 -7.94
CA THR A 234 -16.82 -12.46 -8.96
C THR A 234 -15.85 -13.43 -9.65
N PRO A 235 -16.33 -14.54 -10.22
CA PRO A 235 -15.49 -15.44 -11.03
C PRO A 235 -14.77 -14.69 -12.17
N LYS A 236 -15.45 -13.72 -12.79
CA LYS A 236 -14.89 -12.90 -13.86
C LYS A 236 -13.65 -12.11 -13.39
N LEU A 237 -13.73 -11.46 -12.22
CA LEU A 237 -12.60 -10.75 -11.64
C LEU A 237 -11.45 -11.69 -11.29
N THR A 238 -11.76 -12.87 -10.74
CA THR A 238 -10.75 -13.89 -10.44
C THR A 238 -10.00 -14.32 -11.70
N THR A 239 -10.73 -14.57 -12.81
CA THR A 239 -10.12 -14.91 -14.11
C THR A 239 -9.15 -13.82 -14.60
N ILE A 240 -9.46 -12.53 -14.38
CA ILE A 240 -8.58 -11.42 -14.75
C ILE A 240 -7.31 -11.44 -13.90
N LEU A 241 -7.44 -11.63 -12.59
CA LEU A 241 -6.28 -11.71 -11.71
C LEU A 241 -5.44 -12.97 -12.00
N ASP A 242 -6.05 -14.08 -12.38
CA ASP A 242 -5.34 -15.27 -12.84
C ASP A 242 -4.51 -15.00 -14.10
N LYS A 243 -5.09 -14.32 -15.09
CA LYS A 243 -4.37 -13.90 -16.29
C LYS A 243 -3.19 -12.98 -15.96
N LEU A 244 -3.37 -12.04 -15.06
CA LEU A 244 -2.30 -11.16 -14.57
C LEU A 244 -1.22 -11.97 -13.85
N ASN A 245 -1.61 -12.82 -12.90
CA ASN A 245 -0.68 -13.62 -12.10
C ASN A 245 0.15 -14.58 -12.93
N LYS A 246 -0.41 -15.17 -14.01
CA LYS A 246 0.33 -16.03 -14.93
C LYS A 246 1.52 -15.32 -15.58
N ASN A 247 1.43 -14.00 -15.74
CA ASN A 247 2.53 -13.18 -16.27
C ASN A 247 3.51 -12.71 -15.18
N ILE A 248 3.15 -12.85 -13.89
CA ILE A 248 3.99 -12.48 -12.74
C ILE A 248 4.53 -13.76 -12.11
N LYS A 249 5.50 -14.38 -12.78
CA LYS A 249 6.09 -15.64 -12.31
C LYS A 249 6.71 -15.46 -10.92
N GLY A 250 6.37 -16.37 -9.98
CA GLY A 250 6.93 -16.35 -8.64
C GLY A 250 6.27 -15.37 -7.65
N TRP A 251 5.13 -14.76 -8.01
CA TRP A 251 4.26 -14.06 -7.08
C TRP A 251 2.98 -14.87 -6.86
N TYR A 252 2.80 -15.40 -5.67
CA TYR A 252 1.70 -16.32 -5.34
C TYR A 252 0.73 -15.78 -4.30
N TYR A 253 1.08 -14.70 -3.59
CA TYR A 253 0.29 -14.19 -2.49
C TYR A 253 0.54 -12.71 -2.28
N GLY A 254 -0.51 -11.93 -2.10
CA GLY A 254 -0.39 -10.54 -1.72
C GLY A 254 -1.56 -9.67 -2.17
N ARG A 255 -1.38 -8.37 -1.96
CA ARG A 255 -2.35 -7.36 -2.35
C ARG A 255 -1.86 -6.58 -3.57
N VAL A 256 -2.74 -6.45 -4.53
CA VAL A 256 -2.57 -5.58 -5.70
C VAL A 256 -3.34 -4.30 -5.45
N ASP A 257 -2.65 -3.16 -5.45
CA ASP A 257 -3.28 -1.85 -5.34
C ASP A 257 -3.54 -1.28 -6.75
N ILE A 258 -4.82 -1.03 -7.06
CA ILE A 258 -5.32 -0.74 -8.41
C ILE A 258 -6.01 0.62 -8.43
N LYS A 259 -5.65 1.43 -9.43
CA LYS A 259 -6.38 2.64 -9.81
C LYS A 259 -7.34 2.32 -10.97
N TYR A 260 -8.57 2.83 -10.90
CA TYR A 260 -9.61 2.62 -11.91
C TYR A 260 -10.66 3.75 -11.90
N ASN A 261 -11.46 3.88 -12.93
CA ASN A 261 -12.61 4.81 -12.95
C ASN A 261 -13.92 4.08 -12.68
N ASN A 262 -14.14 2.99 -13.39
CA ASN A 262 -15.37 2.20 -13.36
C ASN A 262 -15.04 0.74 -13.04
N PHE A 263 -15.75 0.16 -12.07
CA PHE A 263 -15.51 -1.22 -11.68
C PHE A 263 -15.89 -2.21 -12.78
N ASN A 264 -16.87 -1.88 -13.63
CA ASN A 264 -17.22 -2.71 -14.77
C ASN A 264 -16.10 -2.80 -15.81
N GLU A 265 -15.37 -1.70 -16.07
CA GLU A 265 -14.18 -1.73 -16.93
C GLU A 265 -13.07 -2.60 -16.34
N LEU A 266 -12.88 -2.54 -15.01
CA LEU A 266 -11.97 -3.44 -14.31
C LEU A 266 -12.39 -4.92 -14.49
N LEU A 267 -13.69 -5.22 -14.48
CA LEU A 267 -14.24 -6.56 -14.74
C LEU A 267 -14.08 -7.01 -16.21
N GLU A 268 -13.79 -6.11 -17.14
CA GLU A 268 -13.42 -6.43 -18.53
C GLU A 268 -11.89 -6.50 -18.71
N GLY A 269 -11.10 -6.19 -17.68
CA GLY A 269 -9.64 -6.13 -17.77
C GLY A 269 -9.11 -4.87 -18.46
N GLU A 270 -9.91 -3.78 -18.45
CA GLU A 270 -9.65 -2.53 -19.15
C GLU A 270 -9.59 -1.33 -18.20
N ASN A 271 -8.99 -0.24 -18.69
CA ASN A 271 -8.99 1.08 -18.04
C ASN A 271 -8.62 1.08 -16.57
N PHE A 272 -7.61 0.27 -16.18
CA PHE A 272 -7.04 0.27 -14.85
C PHE A 272 -5.51 0.24 -14.88
N LYS A 273 -4.89 0.62 -13.77
CA LYS A 273 -3.45 0.52 -13.55
C LYS A 273 -3.15 -0.06 -12.18
N ILE A 274 -2.19 -0.96 -12.12
CA ILE A 274 -1.64 -1.53 -10.89
C ILE A 274 -0.51 -0.61 -10.44
N ILE A 275 -0.72 0.11 -9.36
CA ILE A 275 0.26 1.07 -8.83
C ILE A 275 1.25 0.45 -7.87
N GLU A 276 0.93 -0.71 -7.31
CA GLU A 276 1.77 -1.44 -6.37
C GLU A 276 1.36 -2.92 -6.30
N ILE A 277 2.34 -3.81 -6.18
CA ILE A 277 2.17 -5.20 -5.75
C ILE A 277 2.85 -5.35 -4.40
N ASN A 278 2.15 -5.92 -3.45
CA ASN A 278 2.64 -6.18 -2.11
C ASN A 278 2.72 -7.69 -1.86
N GLY A 279 3.69 -8.13 -1.05
CA GLY A 279 3.85 -9.53 -0.67
C GLY A 279 3.27 -9.88 0.71
N ILE A 280 4.00 -10.69 1.48
CA ILE A 280 3.52 -11.30 2.73
C ILE A 280 3.22 -10.31 3.85
N ILE A 281 3.83 -9.11 3.86
CA ILE A 281 3.53 -8.08 4.86
C ILE A 281 2.17 -7.40 4.64
N SER A 282 1.61 -7.58 3.45
CA SER A 282 0.32 -6.95 3.13
C SER A 282 -0.84 -7.62 3.86
N GLU A 283 -1.85 -6.81 4.13
CA GLU A 283 -3.04 -7.20 4.86
C GLU A 283 -4.27 -7.16 3.95
N PRO A 284 -5.26 -8.04 4.17
CA PRO A 284 -6.59 -7.92 3.56
C PRO A 284 -7.37 -6.79 4.22
N THR A 285 -7.08 -5.55 3.84
CA THR A 285 -7.43 -4.33 4.57
C THR A 285 -8.94 -4.04 4.72
N HIS A 286 -9.82 -4.85 4.09
CA HIS A 286 -11.26 -4.81 4.38
C HIS A 286 -11.58 -5.10 5.86
N ILE A 287 -10.68 -5.77 6.58
CA ILE A 287 -10.80 -6.07 8.02
C ILE A 287 -10.89 -4.81 8.89
N TYR A 288 -10.48 -3.67 8.36
CA TYR A 288 -10.53 -2.37 9.03
C TYR A 288 -11.82 -1.59 8.78
N ASP A 289 -12.85 -2.22 8.18
CA ASP A 289 -14.18 -1.63 8.04
C ASP A 289 -15.08 -2.07 9.20
N PRO A 290 -15.29 -1.22 10.22
CA PRO A 290 -16.09 -1.57 11.38
C PRO A 290 -17.60 -1.63 11.08
N SER A 291 -18.02 -1.14 9.91
CA SER A 291 -19.44 -1.21 9.50
C SER A 291 -19.84 -2.58 8.95
N LYS A 292 -18.87 -3.40 8.55
CA LYS A 292 -19.06 -4.69 7.87
C LYS A 292 -18.41 -5.88 8.59
N GLY A 293 -17.77 -5.64 9.72
CA GLY A 293 -17.05 -6.68 10.43
C GLY A 293 -16.87 -6.40 11.92
N THR A 294 -16.30 -7.37 12.61
CA THR A 294 -15.91 -7.28 14.02
C THR A 294 -14.41 -7.59 14.16
N TYR A 295 -13.80 -7.24 15.30
CA TYR A 295 -12.43 -7.62 15.59
C TYR A 295 -12.21 -9.13 15.48
N PHE A 296 -13.15 -9.95 15.96
CA PHE A 296 -13.04 -11.41 15.85
C PHE A 296 -13.08 -11.91 14.41
N SER A 297 -13.92 -11.32 13.55
CA SER A 297 -13.92 -11.66 12.11
C SER A 297 -12.61 -11.25 11.44
N ALA A 298 -12.02 -10.14 11.85
CA ALA A 298 -10.70 -9.70 11.38
C ALA A 298 -9.60 -10.71 11.79
N LEU A 299 -9.57 -11.15 13.06
CA LEU A 299 -8.63 -12.17 13.53
C LEU A 299 -8.79 -13.50 12.77
N LYS A 300 -10.03 -13.93 12.52
CA LYS A 300 -10.32 -15.14 11.72
C LYS A 300 -9.73 -15.01 10.31
N THR A 301 -9.91 -13.84 9.69
CA THR A 301 -9.33 -13.56 8.36
C THR A 301 -7.81 -13.64 8.39
N ILE A 302 -7.15 -13.00 9.34
CA ILE A 302 -5.68 -13.03 9.46
C ILE A 302 -5.18 -14.45 9.73
N LYS A 303 -5.84 -15.21 10.61
CA LYS A 303 -5.50 -16.62 10.85
C LYS A 303 -5.57 -17.46 9.58
N ASN A 304 -6.62 -17.25 8.76
CA ASN A 304 -6.74 -17.93 7.46
C ASN A 304 -5.62 -17.53 6.50
N HIS A 305 -5.23 -16.26 6.46
CA HIS A 305 -4.11 -15.79 5.65
C HIS A 305 -2.78 -16.41 6.07
N TRP A 306 -2.53 -16.59 7.38
CA TRP A 306 -1.36 -17.34 7.86
C TRP A 306 -1.36 -18.81 7.39
N LYS A 307 -2.54 -19.45 7.37
CA LYS A 307 -2.68 -20.81 6.82
C LYS A 307 -2.31 -20.83 5.34
N ILE A 308 -2.80 -19.88 4.53
CA ILE A 308 -2.49 -19.78 3.10
C ILE A 308 -0.98 -19.55 2.88
N ILE A 309 -0.35 -18.66 3.65
CA ILE A 309 1.10 -18.42 3.63
C ILE A 309 1.86 -19.74 3.88
N TYR A 310 1.43 -20.51 4.88
CA TYR A 310 2.03 -21.80 5.20
C TYR A 310 1.89 -22.78 4.03
N GLU A 311 0.69 -22.93 3.47
CA GLU A 311 0.41 -23.84 2.35
C GLU A 311 1.26 -23.50 1.13
N ILE A 312 1.30 -22.23 0.73
CA ILE A 312 2.12 -21.77 -0.40
C ILE A 312 3.61 -22.04 -0.14
N GLY A 313 4.11 -21.69 1.06
CA GLY A 313 5.52 -21.93 1.42
C GLY A 313 5.92 -23.40 1.34
N ILE A 314 5.06 -24.32 1.84
CA ILE A 314 5.30 -25.77 1.75
C ILE A 314 5.27 -26.25 0.29
N HIS A 315 4.31 -25.80 -0.53
CA HIS A 315 4.22 -26.19 -1.93
C HIS A 315 5.40 -25.65 -2.75
N ASN A 316 5.82 -24.42 -2.55
CA ASN A 316 7.00 -23.86 -3.20
C ASN A 316 8.28 -24.61 -2.83
N LYS A 317 8.43 -25.00 -1.56
CA LYS A 317 9.58 -25.83 -1.15
C LYS A 317 9.57 -27.19 -1.83
N LYS A 318 8.40 -27.85 -1.92
CA LYS A 318 8.27 -29.19 -2.49
C LYS A 318 8.35 -29.20 -4.03
N LEU A 319 7.66 -28.31 -4.71
CA LEU A 319 7.50 -28.31 -6.15
C LEU A 319 8.55 -27.48 -6.88
N ASN A 320 8.97 -26.38 -6.29
CA ASN A 320 9.85 -25.41 -6.92
C ASN A 320 11.25 -25.36 -6.28
N ASN A 321 11.55 -26.24 -5.33
CA ASN A 321 12.83 -26.32 -4.59
C ASN A 321 13.24 -24.98 -3.93
N ILE A 322 12.28 -24.17 -3.53
CA ILE A 322 12.54 -22.90 -2.85
C ILE A 322 12.90 -23.16 -1.39
N ASN A 323 14.13 -22.84 -1.00
CA ASN A 323 14.57 -23.00 0.37
C ASN A 323 14.00 -21.89 1.28
N TYR A 324 13.71 -22.30 2.54
CA TYR A 324 13.36 -21.32 3.57
C TYR A 324 14.60 -20.54 4.00
N THR A 325 14.39 -19.26 4.23
CA THR A 325 15.42 -18.40 4.80
C THR A 325 15.73 -18.82 6.24
N ASN A 326 17.00 -18.82 6.62
CA ASN A 326 17.41 -19.17 7.98
C ASN A 326 17.08 -18.03 8.98
N LEU A 327 17.05 -18.39 10.27
CA LEU A 327 16.67 -17.47 11.34
C LEU A 327 17.64 -16.29 11.50
N SER A 328 18.94 -16.51 11.32
CA SER A 328 19.94 -15.44 11.42
C SER A 328 19.75 -14.36 10.36
N TYR A 329 19.44 -14.74 9.13
CA TYR A 329 19.09 -13.78 8.07
C TYR A 329 17.81 -12.99 8.42
N LEU A 330 16.78 -13.65 8.94
CA LEU A 330 15.53 -12.97 9.35
C LEU A 330 15.78 -11.95 10.47
N ILE A 331 16.63 -12.27 11.42
CA ILE A 331 17.05 -11.36 12.49
C ILE A 331 17.78 -10.14 11.90
N ASN A 332 18.76 -10.36 11.03
CA ASN A 332 19.49 -9.27 10.36
C ASN A 332 18.56 -8.38 9.53
N LEU A 333 17.62 -8.99 8.82
CA LEU A 333 16.61 -8.30 8.04
C LEU A 333 15.73 -7.41 8.93
N TYR A 334 15.30 -7.90 10.10
CA TYR A 334 14.52 -7.12 11.06
C TYR A 334 15.29 -5.89 11.57
N PHE A 335 16.58 -6.04 11.89
CA PHE A 335 17.40 -4.91 12.32
C PHE A 335 17.64 -3.90 11.18
N SER A 336 17.87 -4.37 9.96
CA SER A 336 18.00 -3.54 8.77
C SER A 336 16.72 -2.74 8.52
N TYR A 337 15.57 -3.40 8.62
CA TYR A 337 14.26 -2.76 8.55
C TYR A 337 14.06 -1.69 9.62
N LYS A 338 14.38 -1.97 10.87
CA LYS A 338 14.29 -0.98 11.96
C LYS A 338 15.20 0.23 11.73
N LYS A 339 16.43 -0.02 11.29
CA LYS A 339 17.39 1.05 10.94
C LYS A 339 16.86 1.94 9.84
N TYR A 340 16.44 1.35 8.73
CA TYR A 340 15.87 2.07 7.59
C TYR A 340 14.61 2.85 7.96
N LEU A 341 13.69 2.24 8.71
CA LEU A 341 12.49 2.93 9.19
C LEU A 341 12.82 4.15 10.06
N THR A 342 13.84 4.06 10.90
CA THR A 342 14.29 5.19 11.72
C THR A 342 14.83 6.32 10.85
N GLU A 343 15.59 6.00 9.81
CA GLU A 343 16.11 6.97 8.84
C GLU A 343 14.97 7.69 8.10
N ILE A 344 14.01 6.95 7.54
CA ILE A 344 12.84 7.53 6.84
C ILE A 344 12.00 8.40 7.77
N LYS A 345 11.81 7.99 9.03
CA LYS A 345 11.08 8.80 10.01
C LYS A 345 11.82 10.10 10.37
N LYS A 346 13.14 10.05 10.50
CA LYS A 346 13.96 11.26 10.71
C LYS A 346 13.83 12.21 9.53
N LEU A 347 13.95 11.73 8.30
CA LEU A 347 13.76 12.53 7.10
C LEU A 347 12.37 13.16 7.05
N ASN A 348 11.33 12.40 7.38
CA ASN A 348 9.97 12.93 7.42
C ASN A 348 9.75 13.95 8.55
N ALA A 349 10.42 13.81 9.70
CA ALA A 349 10.34 14.78 10.79
C ALA A 349 11.10 16.08 10.47
N THR A 350 12.26 15.96 9.81
CA THR A 350 13.08 17.11 9.38
C THR A 350 12.40 17.88 8.25
N TYR A 351 11.70 17.18 7.36
CA TYR A 351 11.02 17.74 6.19
C TYR A 351 9.62 17.12 6.06
N PRO A 352 8.64 17.54 6.88
CA PRO A 352 7.28 16.97 6.81
C PRO A 352 6.65 17.25 5.44
N ILE A 353 6.03 16.19 4.86
CA ILE A 353 5.28 16.24 3.61
C ILE A 353 3.82 16.03 3.90
#